data_fd1d8f47f82943eb13feddf57662e890
#
_entry.id   fd1d8f47f82943eb13feddf57662e890
#
_cell.length_a   1.000
_cell.length_b   1.000
_cell.length_c   1.000
_cell.angle_alpha   90.00
_cell.angle_beta   90.00
_cell.angle_gamma   90.00
#
_symmetry.space_group_name_H-M   'P 1'
#
loop_
_entity.id
_entity.type
_entity.pdbx_description
1 polymer ?
#
loop_
_entity_poly.entity_id
_entity_poly.type
_entity_poly.pdbx_seq_one_letter_code
_entity_poly.pdbx_strand_id
1 'polypeptide(L)'
;MKDLKRYHVLFVLLLSVNVLSTTPVKAQQTIQFSQYVFNGLAVNPAYAGYKEDLTVNLSFRSQWVGIDGAPRTGTASIDGLTKNPDKKVGLGLIATTDRLGPQNTSSVYANYAYRLRLDAEDTKRLSFGIAFGATQYNLDGSKFIATDPGDGTIPVGNQSKLSPDVRFGIYYYTPKFYIGASAVDLLTTGRDTVTSDSYRIIKQVRHIYLTGGVMIPLSESFDLKPTFMIKEDFKGPTNVDLNAYLLINKVVWVGASYRTGVKFWDKTNLQRGLDQNDAISGILEVFINPRFRIGYSYDYTTSKLSNYQQGSHEVSVSFSLQGKRERVLSPRYF
;
A
#
# COMPACT_ATOMS: atom_id res chain seq x y z
N MET A 1 3.69 -14.55 -61.30
CA MET A 1 4.32 -15.34 -60.22
C MET A 1 5.44 -14.64 -59.46
N LYS A 2 6.16 -13.67 -60.00
CA LYS A 2 7.23 -12.93 -59.29
C LYS A 2 6.67 -11.94 -58.25
N ASP A 3 5.53 -11.33 -58.50
CA ASP A 3 4.95 -10.32 -57.62
C ASP A 3 4.30 -10.94 -56.36
N LEU A 4 3.72 -12.15 -56.48
CA LEU A 4 3.14 -12.87 -55.34
C LEU A 4 4.18 -13.24 -54.28
N LYS A 5 5.39 -13.57 -54.67
CA LYS A 5 6.52 -13.86 -53.75
C LYS A 5 7.00 -12.60 -53.03
N ARG A 6 6.94 -11.44 -53.68
CA ARG A 6 7.29 -10.13 -53.08
C ARG A 6 6.34 -9.73 -51.96
N TYR A 7 5.04 -9.94 -52.13
CA TYR A 7 4.04 -9.67 -51.11
C TYR A 7 4.14 -10.62 -49.93
N HIS A 8 4.47 -11.89 -50.15
CA HIS A 8 4.71 -12.83 -49.04
C HIS A 8 5.96 -12.48 -48.23
N VAL A 9 7.06 -12.05 -48.86
CA VAL A 9 8.25 -11.58 -48.15
C VAL A 9 7.97 -10.29 -47.37
N LEU A 10 7.21 -9.34 -47.92
CA LEU A 10 6.79 -8.12 -47.22
C LEU A 10 5.88 -8.43 -46.03
N PHE A 11 4.95 -9.36 -46.19
CA PHE A 11 4.05 -9.80 -45.11
C PHE A 11 4.78 -10.49 -44.00
N VAL A 12 5.74 -11.38 -44.30
CA VAL A 12 6.60 -12.05 -43.30
C VAL A 12 7.52 -11.04 -42.61
N LEU A 13 8.06 -10.05 -43.32
CA LEU A 13 8.85 -8.96 -42.73
C LEU A 13 8.01 -8.06 -41.82
N LEU A 14 6.78 -7.73 -42.20
CA LEU A 14 5.84 -6.99 -41.35
C LEU A 14 5.41 -7.79 -40.13
N LEU A 15 5.21 -9.12 -40.25
CA LEU A 15 4.94 -9.99 -39.10
C LEU A 15 6.14 -10.08 -38.14
N SER A 16 7.35 -10.19 -38.69
CA SER A 16 8.58 -10.30 -37.88
C SER A 16 8.93 -9.01 -37.13
N VAL A 17 8.58 -7.83 -37.67
CA VAL A 17 8.76 -6.54 -36.99
C VAL A 17 7.81 -6.40 -35.79
N ASN A 18 6.59 -6.97 -35.84
CA ASN A 18 5.67 -6.94 -34.71
C ASN A 18 6.05 -7.90 -33.56
N VAL A 19 6.78 -8.99 -33.83
CA VAL A 19 7.25 -9.94 -32.82
C VAL A 19 8.47 -9.42 -32.04
N LEU A 20 9.21 -8.46 -32.59
CA LEU A 20 10.44 -7.92 -31.97
C LEU A 20 10.17 -6.70 -31.05
N SER A 21 8.93 -6.23 -30.92
CA SER A 21 8.58 -5.05 -30.13
C SER A 21 7.99 -5.40 -28.75
N THR A 22 8.38 -6.49 -28.12
CA THR A 22 8.03 -6.74 -26.71
C THR A 22 8.91 -5.87 -25.82
N THR A 23 8.45 -4.64 -25.56
CA THR A 23 8.99 -3.84 -24.47
C THR A 23 8.69 -4.57 -23.16
N PRO A 24 9.68 -4.85 -22.32
CA PRO A 24 9.43 -5.49 -21.04
C PRO A 24 8.51 -4.58 -20.18
N VAL A 25 7.29 -5.02 -19.94
CA VAL A 25 6.37 -4.33 -19.01
C VAL A 25 6.94 -4.53 -17.60
N LYS A 26 7.48 -3.47 -17.02
CA LYS A 26 7.93 -3.46 -15.63
C LYS A 26 6.79 -2.98 -14.76
N ALA A 27 5.94 -3.88 -14.32
CA ALA A 27 4.92 -3.60 -13.31
C ALA A 27 5.50 -3.99 -11.93
N GLN A 28 5.88 -3.01 -11.11
CA GLN A 28 6.25 -3.21 -9.72
C GLN A 28 5.21 -2.48 -8.88
N GLN A 29 4.33 -3.22 -8.21
CA GLN A 29 3.36 -2.64 -7.29
C GLN A 29 3.81 -2.87 -5.85
N THR A 30 3.78 -1.80 -5.04
CA THR A 30 3.84 -1.93 -3.58
C THR A 30 2.50 -2.49 -3.10
N ILE A 31 2.53 -3.12 -1.93
CA ILE A 31 1.33 -3.60 -1.24
C ILE A 31 0.26 -2.51 -1.19
N GLN A 32 -0.93 -2.85 -1.64
CA GLN A 32 -2.10 -1.96 -1.62
C GLN A 32 -3.00 -2.32 -0.44
N PHE A 33 -3.41 -1.30 0.33
CA PHE A 33 -4.37 -1.41 1.42
C PHE A 33 -5.61 -0.59 1.08
N SER A 34 -6.80 -1.17 1.20
CA SER A 34 -8.05 -0.41 1.04
C SER A 34 -8.44 0.27 2.33
N GLN A 35 -8.01 -0.30 3.46
CA GLN A 35 -8.28 0.24 4.80
C GLN A 35 -7.10 1.04 5.39
N TYR A 36 -6.22 1.63 4.56
CA TYR A 36 -5.02 2.37 5.02
C TYR A 36 -5.36 3.54 5.96
N VAL A 37 -6.55 4.13 5.83
CA VAL A 37 -7.01 5.24 6.67
C VAL A 37 -7.11 4.84 8.14
N PHE A 38 -7.32 3.55 8.43
CA PHE A 38 -7.41 3.00 9.77
C PHE A 38 -6.10 2.42 10.30
N ASN A 39 -5.08 2.27 9.42
CA ASN A 39 -3.73 1.81 9.75
C ASN A 39 -2.67 2.68 9.07
N GLY A 40 -2.60 3.97 9.44
CA GLY A 40 -1.69 4.94 8.85
C GLY A 40 -0.20 4.61 9.03
N LEU A 41 0.16 3.76 10.02
CA LEU A 41 1.53 3.32 10.22
C LEU A 41 2.09 2.51 9.03
N ALA A 42 1.21 1.86 8.28
CA ALA A 42 1.61 1.10 7.09
C ALA A 42 2.17 1.99 5.97
N VAL A 43 1.76 3.26 5.92
CA VAL A 43 2.13 4.20 4.85
C VAL A 43 3.02 5.35 5.33
N ASN A 44 3.02 5.69 6.64
CA ASN A 44 3.78 6.84 7.14
C ASN A 44 4.35 6.57 8.55
N PRO A 45 5.68 6.53 8.75
CA PRO A 45 6.28 6.33 10.07
C PRO A 45 5.97 7.44 11.07
N ALA A 46 5.70 8.67 10.61
CA ALA A 46 5.32 9.79 11.48
C ALA A 46 3.94 9.64 12.10
N TYR A 47 3.16 8.64 11.68
CA TYR A 47 1.88 8.27 12.27
C TYR A 47 2.03 7.60 13.65
N ALA A 48 3.20 7.06 13.99
CA ALA A 48 3.41 6.38 15.27
C ALA A 48 2.99 7.25 16.46
N GLY A 49 2.10 6.70 17.30
CA GLY A 49 1.51 7.40 18.44
C GLY A 49 0.47 8.48 18.09
N TYR A 50 0.02 8.56 16.84
CA TYR A 50 -1.01 9.52 16.43
C TYR A 50 -2.32 9.36 17.22
N LYS A 51 -2.76 8.14 17.46
CA LYS A 51 -3.95 7.82 18.26
C LYS A 51 -3.78 8.04 19.76
N GLU A 52 -2.55 8.30 20.22
CA GLU A 52 -2.12 8.48 21.61
C GLU A 52 -2.21 7.20 22.47
N ASP A 53 -3.19 6.35 22.26
CA ASP A 53 -3.34 5.07 22.94
C ASP A 53 -2.44 3.99 22.31
N LEU A 54 -2.04 3.01 23.11
CA LEU A 54 -1.40 1.83 22.55
C LEU A 54 -2.41 1.04 21.73
N THR A 55 -2.19 0.98 20.44
CA THR A 55 -3.11 0.36 19.48
C THR A 55 -2.41 -0.79 18.77
N VAL A 56 -3.08 -1.93 18.70
CA VAL A 56 -2.68 -3.09 17.89
C VAL A 56 -3.63 -3.18 16.71
N ASN A 57 -3.09 -3.32 15.50
CA ASN A 57 -3.88 -3.53 14.29
C ASN A 57 -3.40 -4.80 13.60
N LEU A 58 -4.34 -5.61 13.15
CA LEU A 58 -4.12 -6.77 12.29
C LEU A 58 -4.96 -6.60 11.05
N SER A 59 -4.42 -6.92 9.89
CA SER A 59 -5.19 -6.97 8.64
C SER A 59 -4.75 -8.14 7.78
N PHE A 60 -5.71 -8.66 7.02
CA PHE A 60 -5.48 -9.67 6.00
C PHE A 60 -6.24 -9.28 4.73
N ARG A 61 -5.52 -9.26 3.62
CA ARG A 61 -6.04 -8.94 2.29
C ARG A 61 -5.82 -10.09 1.33
N SER A 62 -6.87 -10.50 0.64
CA SER A 62 -6.82 -11.41 -0.51
C SER A 62 -7.22 -10.62 -1.74
N GLN A 63 -6.26 -10.40 -2.64
CA GLN A 63 -6.45 -9.58 -3.83
C GLN A 63 -6.76 -10.48 -5.03
N TRP A 64 -7.62 -10.01 -5.96
CA TRP A 64 -7.97 -10.67 -7.21
C TRP A 64 -8.37 -12.15 -7.02
N VAL A 65 -9.36 -12.39 -6.19
CA VAL A 65 -9.85 -13.73 -5.88
C VAL A 65 -10.28 -14.46 -7.17
N GLY A 66 -9.82 -15.70 -7.32
CA GLY A 66 -10.05 -16.52 -8.52
C GLY A 66 -8.83 -16.63 -9.43
N ILE A 67 -7.80 -15.79 -9.23
CA ILE A 67 -6.52 -15.91 -9.98
C ILE A 67 -5.53 -16.72 -9.15
N ASP A 68 -4.95 -17.76 -9.74
CA ASP A 68 -3.90 -18.53 -9.11
C ASP A 68 -2.64 -17.69 -8.89
N GLY A 69 -2.08 -17.76 -7.68
CA GLY A 69 -0.91 -16.96 -7.32
C GLY A 69 -1.21 -15.48 -7.05
N ALA A 70 -2.47 -15.06 -7.03
CA ALA A 70 -2.86 -13.68 -6.71
C ALA A 70 -2.34 -13.23 -5.34
N PRO A 71 -2.12 -11.91 -5.13
CA PRO A 71 -1.52 -11.38 -3.91
C PRO A 71 -2.33 -11.71 -2.65
N ARG A 72 -1.63 -12.11 -1.59
CA ARG A 72 -2.18 -12.28 -0.25
C ARG A 72 -1.29 -11.58 0.75
N THR A 73 -1.82 -10.58 1.43
CA THR A 73 -1.07 -9.73 2.35
C THR A 73 -1.59 -9.87 3.76
N GLY A 74 -0.69 -10.10 4.71
CA GLY A 74 -0.95 -10.03 6.15
C GLY A 74 -0.14 -8.90 6.77
N THR A 75 -0.75 -8.09 7.64
CA THR A 75 -0.06 -7.02 8.35
C THR A 75 -0.42 -7.05 9.83
N ALA A 76 0.58 -6.87 10.67
CA ALA A 76 0.43 -6.68 12.10
C ALA A 76 1.18 -5.41 12.50
N SER A 77 0.54 -4.51 13.25
CA SER A 77 1.20 -3.34 13.80
C SER A 77 0.81 -3.08 15.24
N ILE A 78 1.72 -2.46 15.97
CA ILE A 78 1.50 -1.93 17.30
C ILE A 78 2.14 -0.56 17.38
N ASP A 79 1.41 0.45 17.83
CA ASP A 79 1.96 1.78 18.03
C ASP A 79 1.28 2.49 19.19
N GLY A 80 1.99 3.46 19.76
CA GLY A 80 1.48 4.26 20.86
C GLY A 80 2.50 5.29 21.33
N LEU A 81 2.11 6.03 22.37
CA LEU A 81 2.98 7.01 22.99
C LEU A 81 3.88 6.36 24.07
N THR A 82 5.07 6.91 24.19
CA THR A 82 5.89 6.67 25.38
C THR A 82 5.25 7.33 26.62
N LYS A 83 5.63 6.89 27.81
CA LYS A 83 5.14 7.45 29.10
C LYS A 83 5.68 8.88 29.38
N ASN A 84 5.95 9.67 28.33
CA ASN A 84 6.40 11.03 28.47
C ASN A 84 5.20 11.97 28.67
N PRO A 85 5.15 12.81 29.73
CA PRO A 85 4.06 13.75 29.98
C PRO A 85 3.79 14.69 28.82
N ASP A 86 4.83 15.12 28.08
CA ASP A 86 4.72 16.01 26.93
C ASP A 86 4.17 15.32 25.66
N LYS A 87 3.98 13.98 25.70
CA LYS A 87 3.52 13.17 24.56
C LYS A 87 4.31 13.41 23.26
N LYS A 88 5.59 13.70 23.39
CA LYS A 88 6.46 14.09 22.25
C LYS A 88 6.92 12.89 21.41
N VAL A 89 6.90 11.68 21.98
CA VAL A 89 7.48 10.50 21.34
C VAL A 89 6.44 9.44 21.13
N GLY A 90 6.23 9.08 19.87
CA GLY A 90 5.50 7.90 19.43
C GLY A 90 6.46 6.79 18.99
N LEU A 91 6.15 5.56 19.37
CA LEU A 91 6.86 4.36 18.94
C LEU A 91 5.88 3.43 18.25
N GLY A 92 6.37 2.68 17.28
CA GLY A 92 5.59 1.67 16.59
C GLY A 92 6.44 0.55 16.02
N LEU A 93 5.84 -0.61 15.88
CA LEU A 93 6.39 -1.75 15.18
C LEU A 93 5.36 -2.23 14.16
N ILE A 94 5.79 -2.51 12.95
CA ILE A 94 4.94 -3.08 11.91
C ILE A 94 5.66 -4.24 11.24
N ALA A 95 4.94 -5.35 11.08
CA ALA A 95 5.36 -6.52 10.33
C ALA A 95 4.35 -6.76 9.22
N THR A 96 4.85 -7.06 8.02
CA THR A 96 4.02 -7.34 6.86
C THR A 96 4.56 -8.56 6.13
N THR A 97 3.68 -9.44 5.67
CA THR A 97 4.01 -10.52 4.76
C THR A 97 3.11 -10.41 3.53
N ASP A 98 3.69 -10.57 2.37
CA ASP A 98 2.99 -10.51 1.09
C ASP A 98 3.44 -11.66 0.20
N ARG A 99 2.49 -12.42 -0.32
CA ARG A 99 2.75 -13.54 -1.21
C ARG A 99 2.16 -13.26 -2.58
N LEU A 100 3.00 -13.25 -3.59
CA LEU A 100 2.63 -13.07 -4.99
C LEU A 100 3.23 -14.20 -5.83
N GLY A 101 2.41 -15.13 -6.26
CA GLY A 101 2.86 -16.32 -6.99
C GLY A 101 3.92 -17.12 -6.22
N PRO A 102 5.11 -17.33 -6.82
CA PRO A 102 6.22 -18.02 -6.18
C PRO A 102 7.00 -17.16 -5.18
N GLN A 103 6.79 -15.85 -5.17
CA GLN A 103 7.52 -14.94 -4.29
C GLN A 103 6.75 -14.68 -2.99
N ASN A 104 7.46 -14.75 -1.87
CA ASN A 104 7.00 -14.30 -0.55
C ASN A 104 7.93 -13.19 -0.06
N THR A 105 7.36 -12.05 0.33
CA THR A 105 8.07 -10.89 0.85
C THR A 105 7.63 -10.65 2.28
N SER A 106 8.56 -10.66 3.23
CA SER A 106 8.29 -10.39 4.65
C SER A 106 9.11 -9.21 5.12
N SER A 107 8.49 -8.26 5.82
CA SER A 107 9.18 -7.07 6.31
C SER A 107 8.83 -6.78 7.76
N VAL A 108 9.80 -6.18 8.48
CA VAL A 108 9.61 -5.67 9.84
C VAL A 108 10.27 -4.31 9.95
N TYR A 109 9.53 -3.33 10.50
CA TYR A 109 10.02 -1.96 10.71
C TYR A 109 9.69 -1.48 12.11
N ALA A 110 10.71 -0.93 12.79
CA ALA A 110 10.56 -0.16 14.01
C ALA A 110 10.44 1.33 13.64
N ASN A 111 9.40 1.98 14.16
CA ASN A 111 9.05 3.36 13.86
C ASN A 111 9.26 4.23 15.10
N TYR A 112 9.89 5.38 14.90
CA TYR A 112 10.05 6.43 15.88
C TYR A 112 9.45 7.72 15.33
N ALA A 113 8.59 8.38 16.08
CA ALA A 113 7.98 9.65 15.69
C ALA A 113 8.21 10.71 16.77
N TYR A 114 8.77 11.84 16.38
CA TYR A 114 8.90 13.02 17.24
C TYR A 114 7.78 14.00 16.91
N ARG A 115 6.94 14.31 17.91
CA ARG A 115 5.68 15.03 17.78
C ARG A 115 5.79 16.40 18.43
N LEU A 116 5.99 17.44 17.60
CA LEU A 116 6.03 18.83 18.03
C LEU A 116 4.61 19.32 18.33
N ARG A 117 4.41 19.87 19.52
CA ARG A 117 3.23 20.63 19.88
C ARG A 117 3.35 22.03 19.28
N LEU A 118 2.33 22.49 18.58
CA LEU A 118 2.32 23.78 17.87
C LEU A 118 1.40 24.83 18.51
N ASP A 119 0.57 24.42 19.49
CA ASP A 119 -0.33 25.30 20.23
C ASP A 119 -0.31 24.97 21.73
N ALA A 120 -0.74 25.92 22.54
CA ALA A 120 -0.78 25.77 24.00
C ALA A 120 -1.79 24.71 24.47
N GLU A 121 -2.88 24.54 23.71
CA GLU A 121 -3.99 23.62 24.00
C GLU A 121 -3.67 22.17 23.59
N ASP A 122 -2.50 21.93 22.97
CA ASP A 122 -2.07 20.60 22.48
C ASP A 122 -3.02 19.99 21.44
N THR A 123 -3.66 20.84 20.65
CA THR A 123 -4.60 20.42 19.62
C THR A 123 -3.95 20.23 18.24
N LYS A 124 -2.85 20.95 17.96
CA LYS A 124 -2.11 20.92 16.69
C LYS A 124 -0.72 20.35 16.90
N ARG A 125 -0.37 19.38 16.07
CA ARG A 125 0.94 18.76 16.14
C ARG A 125 1.54 18.56 14.76
N LEU A 126 2.87 18.70 14.69
CA LEU A 126 3.70 18.30 13.56
C LEU A 126 4.59 17.15 14.00
N SER A 127 4.47 16.01 13.36
CA SER A 127 5.21 14.80 13.67
C SER A 127 6.22 14.51 12.57
N PHE A 128 7.46 14.21 12.97
CA PHE A 128 8.51 13.71 12.09
C PHE A 128 8.78 12.27 12.45
N GLY A 129 8.72 11.38 11.47
CA GLY A 129 8.89 9.94 11.67
C GLY A 129 10.06 9.38 10.90
N ILE A 130 10.76 8.46 11.52
CA ILE A 130 11.75 7.61 10.87
C ILE A 130 11.47 6.16 11.22
N ALA A 131 11.66 5.26 10.27
CA ALA A 131 11.59 3.83 10.52
C ALA A 131 12.84 3.13 10.00
N PHE A 132 13.30 2.18 10.78
CA PHE A 132 14.39 1.28 10.41
C PHE A 132 13.85 -0.15 10.38
N GLY A 133 14.23 -0.89 9.37
CA GLY A 133 13.78 -2.25 9.23
C GLY A 133 14.49 -3.01 8.14
N ALA A 134 13.94 -4.16 7.82
CA ALA A 134 14.43 -4.99 6.73
C ALA A 134 13.28 -5.73 6.06
N THR A 135 13.48 -6.02 4.79
CA THR A 135 12.60 -6.84 3.97
C THR A 135 13.35 -8.07 3.50
N GLN A 136 12.79 -9.23 3.78
CA GLN A 136 13.24 -10.51 3.26
C GLN A 136 12.39 -10.89 2.05
N TYR A 137 13.05 -11.13 0.94
CA TYR A 137 12.47 -11.63 -0.29
C TYR A 137 12.81 -13.11 -0.42
N ASN A 138 11.79 -13.96 -0.54
CA ASN A 138 11.94 -15.38 -0.77
C ASN A 138 11.28 -15.75 -2.10
N LEU A 139 12.02 -16.44 -2.98
CA LEU A 139 11.54 -16.93 -4.26
C LEU A 139 11.60 -18.44 -4.27
N ASP A 140 10.46 -19.10 -4.43
CA ASP A 140 10.33 -20.54 -4.49
C ASP A 140 10.48 -21.01 -5.94
N GLY A 141 11.69 -21.44 -6.31
CA GLY A 141 12.01 -21.90 -7.65
C GLY A 141 11.26 -23.16 -8.08
N SER A 142 10.82 -23.98 -7.12
CA SER A 142 10.07 -25.22 -7.43
C SER A 142 8.67 -24.98 -8.02
N LYS A 143 8.16 -23.74 -7.94
CA LYS A 143 6.87 -23.34 -8.50
C LYS A 143 6.93 -22.87 -9.95
N PHE A 144 8.11 -22.78 -10.53
CA PHE A 144 8.25 -22.47 -11.94
C PHE A 144 8.15 -23.76 -12.77
N ILE A 145 7.35 -23.69 -13.84
CA ILE A 145 7.27 -24.74 -14.84
C ILE A 145 8.14 -24.29 -16.03
N ALA A 146 9.29 -24.93 -16.20
CA ALA A 146 10.14 -24.67 -17.34
C ALA A 146 9.50 -25.22 -18.62
N THR A 147 9.37 -24.38 -19.63
CA THR A 147 8.99 -24.82 -20.98
C THR A 147 10.15 -25.58 -21.63
N ASP A 148 11.39 -25.20 -21.33
CA ASP A 148 12.61 -25.88 -21.69
C ASP A 148 13.28 -26.46 -20.43
N PRO A 149 13.41 -27.80 -20.30
CA PRO A 149 14.04 -28.44 -19.14
C PRO A 149 15.50 -28.02 -18.90
N GLY A 150 16.17 -27.42 -19.90
CA GLY A 150 17.54 -26.94 -19.82
C GLY A 150 17.70 -25.45 -19.56
N ASP A 151 16.61 -24.69 -19.33
CA ASP A 151 16.67 -23.25 -19.12
C ASP A 151 17.32 -22.90 -17.76
N GLY A 152 18.62 -22.60 -17.80
CA GLY A 152 19.38 -22.16 -16.62
C GLY A 152 18.97 -20.81 -16.05
N THR A 153 17.99 -20.09 -16.64
CA THR A 153 17.44 -18.83 -16.10
C THR A 153 16.37 -19.05 -15.06
N ILE A 154 15.85 -20.27 -14.91
CA ILE A 154 14.88 -20.65 -13.90
C ILE A 154 15.62 -21.03 -12.62
N PRO A 155 15.31 -20.38 -11.47
CA PRO A 155 15.98 -20.69 -10.22
C PRO A 155 15.67 -22.10 -9.75
N VAL A 156 16.71 -22.87 -9.44
CA VAL A 156 16.58 -24.18 -8.81
C VAL A 156 16.51 -23.97 -7.30
N GLY A 157 15.41 -24.43 -6.67
CA GLY A 157 15.22 -24.35 -5.22
C GLY A 157 14.83 -22.96 -4.72
N ASN A 158 14.93 -22.77 -3.41
CA ASN A 158 14.52 -21.53 -2.75
C ASN A 158 15.65 -20.51 -2.75
N GLN A 159 15.34 -19.30 -3.20
CA GLN A 159 16.24 -18.16 -3.17
C GLN A 159 15.76 -17.15 -2.13
N SER A 160 16.68 -16.63 -1.32
CA SER A 160 16.35 -15.66 -0.25
C SER A 160 17.31 -14.49 -0.25
N LYS A 161 16.79 -13.29 -0.07
CA LYS A 161 17.57 -12.06 0.07
C LYS A 161 16.99 -11.18 1.15
N LEU A 162 17.84 -10.78 2.12
CA LEU A 162 17.51 -9.77 3.13
C LEU A 162 18.00 -8.40 2.64
N SER A 163 17.14 -7.38 2.72
CA SER A 163 17.44 -6.00 2.34
C SER A 163 17.09 -5.07 3.50
N PRO A 164 18.08 -4.45 4.18
CA PRO A 164 17.79 -3.40 5.15
C PRO A 164 17.20 -2.19 4.44
N ASP A 165 16.34 -1.46 5.15
CA ASP A 165 15.69 -0.28 4.62
C ASP A 165 15.38 0.76 5.68
N VAL A 166 15.18 2.01 5.22
CA VAL A 166 14.83 3.17 6.02
C VAL A 166 13.62 3.84 5.39
N ARG A 167 12.72 4.34 6.24
CA ARG A 167 11.54 5.12 5.84
C ARG A 167 11.54 6.45 6.58
N PHE A 168 11.03 7.48 5.94
CA PHE A 168 10.89 8.81 6.51
C PHE A 168 9.47 9.34 6.29
N GLY A 169 8.97 10.15 7.24
CA GLY A 169 7.65 10.75 7.12
C GLY A 169 7.49 12.03 7.90
N ILE A 170 6.53 12.82 7.45
CA ILE A 170 6.05 14.03 8.12
C ILE A 170 4.52 13.91 8.20
N TYR A 171 3.95 14.32 9.33
CA TYR A 171 2.51 14.24 9.55
C TYR A 171 2.04 15.43 10.39
N TYR A 172 1.25 16.30 9.79
CA TYR A 172 0.62 17.42 10.48
C TYR A 172 -0.85 17.09 10.73
N TYR A 173 -1.32 17.39 11.92
CA TYR A 173 -2.73 17.14 12.26
C TYR A 173 -3.26 18.10 13.29
N THR A 174 -4.57 18.26 13.22
CA THR A 174 -5.43 19.08 14.09
C THR A 174 -6.64 18.26 14.50
N PRO A 175 -7.54 18.74 15.35
CA PRO A 175 -8.80 18.06 15.62
C PRO A 175 -9.71 17.87 14.41
N LYS A 176 -9.52 18.66 13.33
CA LYS A 176 -10.40 18.64 12.16
C LYS A 176 -9.79 18.03 10.93
N PHE A 177 -8.51 18.15 10.72
CA PHE A 177 -7.85 17.64 9.52
C PHE A 177 -6.44 17.14 9.77
N TYR A 178 -5.95 16.34 8.84
CA TYR A 178 -4.57 15.92 8.79
C TYR A 178 -4.04 15.96 7.36
N ILE A 179 -2.72 16.12 7.25
CA ILE A 179 -1.97 15.94 6.01
C ILE A 179 -0.63 15.29 6.35
N GLY A 180 -0.20 14.34 5.54
CA GLY A 180 1.05 13.62 5.76
C GLY A 180 1.74 13.29 4.45
N ALA A 181 3.06 13.35 4.48
CA ALA A 181 3.92 12.89 3.39
C ALA A 181 4.92 11.88 3.94
N SER A 182 5.22 10.85 3.14
CA SER A 182 6.25 9.86 3.50
C SER A 182 7.00 9.35 2.28
N ALA A 183 8.21 8.90 2.52
CA ALA A 183 9.04 8.20 1.55
C ALA A 183 9.47 6.87 2.16
N VAL A 184 9.17 5.79 1.48
CA VAL A 184 9.44 4.42 1.92
C VAL A 184 10.34 3.70 0.93
N ASP A 185 10.96 2.61 1.39
CA ASP A 185 11.89 1.80 0.59
C ASP A 185 13.08 2.65 0.07
N LEU A 186 13.66 3.50 0.94
CA LEU A 186 14.66 4.51 0.57
C LEU A 186 16.01 3.90 0.20
N LEU A 187 16.39 2.77 0.82
CA LEU A 187 17.66 2.08 0.56
C LEU A 187 17.53 1.02 -0.55
N THR A 188 16.31 0.73 -0.99
CA THR A 188 16.11 -0.15 -2.15
C THR A 188 16.59 0.59 -3.39
N THR A 189 17.82 0.39 -3.75
CA THR A 189 18.33 0.81 -5.05
C THR A 189 17.64 -0.05 -6.10
N GLY A 190 16.87 0.55 -7.01
CA GLY A 190 16.20 -0.13 -8.12
C GLY A 190 17.15 -0.71 -9.17
N ARG A 191 18.38 -0.99 -8.79
CA ARG A 191 19.29 -1.83 -9.55
C ARG A 191 18.85 -3.26 -9.30
N ASP A 192 18.34 -3.89 -10.35
CA ASP A 192 18.32 -5.34 -10.48
C ASP A 192 19.75 -5.82 -10.19
N THR A 193 20.09 -6.09 -8.94
CA THR A 193 21.28 -6.87 -8.67
C THR A 193 20.93 -8.25 -9.18
N VAL A 194 21.30 -8.49 -10.43
CA VAL A 194 21.52 -9.82 -10.95
C VAL A 194 22.52 -10.41 -9.95
N THR A 195 22.05 -11.27 -9.06
CA THR A 195 22.94 -12.23 -8.44
C THR A 195 23.51 -13.02 -9.61
N SER A 196 24.72 -13.50 -9.52
CA SER A 196 25.47 -14.21 -10.58
C SER A 196 24.72 -15.35 -11.29
N ASP A 197 23.55 -15.69 -10.80
CA ASP A 197 22.66 -16.71 -11.33
C ASP A 197 21.39 -16.00 -11.88
N SER A 198 21.23 -16.06 -13.11
CA SER A 198 20.26 -15.62 -14.11
C SER A 198 18.79 -15.31 -13.72
N TYR A 199 18.38 -15.29 -12.47
CA TYR A 199 17.00 -15.04 -12.04
C TYR A 199 16.83 -13.68 -11.33
N ARG A 200 15.63 -13.12 -11.43
CA ARG A 200 15.28 -11.80 -10.86
C ARG A 200 14.28 -11.94 -9.72
N ILE A 201 14.66 -11.49 -8.53
CA ILE A 201 13.73 -11.28 -7.43
C ILE A 201 13.04 -9.93 -7.62
N ILE A 202 11.71 -9.91 -7.56
CA ILE A 202 10.93 -8.66 -7.59
C ILE A 202 11.15 -7.94 -6.27
N LYS A 203 11.79 -6.77 -6.32
CA LYS A 203 12.02 -5.92 -5.14
C LYS A 203 11.04 -4.76 -5.12
N GLN A 204 10.69 -4.34 -3.93
CA GLN A 204 10.01 -3.08 -3.74
C GLN A 204 10.89 -1.93 -4.25
N VAL A 205 10.28 -0.91 -4.83
CA VAL A 205 10.92 0.32 -5.26
C VAL A 205 10.53 1.45 -4.33
N ARG A 206 11.32 2.52 -4.33
CA ARG A 206 11.00 3.72 -3.56
C ARG A 206 9.63 4.24 -3.93
N HIS A 207 8.81 4.51 -2.90
CA HIS A 207 7.50 5.13 -3.03
C HIS A 207 7.40 6.39 -2.20
N ILE A 208 6.70 7.38 -2.75
CA ILE A 208 6.27 8.57 -2.02
C ILE A 208 4.76 8.49 -1.85
N TYR A 209 4.31 8.75 -0.63
CA TYR A 209 2.91 8.87 -0.28
C TYR A 209 2.60 10.30 0.14
N LEU A 210 1.49 10.85 -0.33
CA LEU A 210 0.86 12.04 0.18
C LEU A 210 -0.55 11.68 0.59
N THR A 211 -0.90 11.89 1.85
CA THR A 211 -2.21 11.56 2.41
C THR A 211 -2.83 12.76 3.08
N GLY A 212 -4.15 12.86 3.05
CA GLY A 212 -4.86 13.90 3.77
C GLY A 212 -6.32 13.55 3.98
N GLY A 213 -6.93 14.21 4.95
CA GLY A 213 -8.33 14.04 5.25
C GLY A 213 -8.85 15.11 6.21
N VAL A 214 -10.13 15.31 6.18
CA VAL A 214 -10.84 16.27 7.03
C VAL A 214 -12.04 15.59 7.69
N MET A 215 -12.35 15.97 8.93
CA MET A 215 -13.55 15.55 9.65
C MET A 215 -14.57 16.68 9.62
N ILE A 216 -15.74 16.41 9.09
CA ILE A 216 -16.83 17.36 8.92
C ILE A 216 -18.04 16.85 9.72
N PRO A 217 -18.35 17.41 10.90
CA PRO A 217 -19.57 17.09 11.60
C PRO A 217 -20.78 17.55 10.77
N LEU A 218 -21.68 16.63 10.45
CA LEU A 218 -22.93 16.93 9.72
C LEU A 218 -24.11 17.10 10.68
N SER A 219 -24.11 16.29 11.76
CA SER A 219 -25.11 16.34 12.83
C SER A 219 -24.54 15.68 14.09
N GLU A 220 -25.31 15.55 15.15
CA GLU A 220 -24.91 14.83 16.37
C GLU A 220 -24.59 13.36 16.12
N SER A 221 -25.26 12.76 15.11
CA SER A 221 -25.16 11.34 14.79
C SER A 221 -24.29 11.04 13.56
N PHE A 222 -23.91 12.04 12.77
CA PHE A 222 -23.22 11.84 11.50
C PHE A 222 -22.02 12.74 11.35
N ASP A 223 -20.85 12.12 11.09
CA ASP A 223 -19.62 12.81 10.72
C ASP A 223 -19.12 12.28 9.36
N LEU A 224 -18.79 13.21 8.45
CA LEU A 224 -18.22 12.88 7.15
C LEU A 224 -16.69 13.03 7.19
N LYS A 225 -15.97 12.05 6.66
CA LYS A 225 -14.50 12.07 6.56
C LYS A 225 -14.05 11.79 5.13
N PRO A 226 -14.02 12.82 4.25
CA PRO A 226 -13.32 12.69 2.98
C PRO A 226 -11.81 12.61 3.21
N THR A 227 -11.16 11.71 2.44
CA THR A 227 -9.71 11.52 2.49
C THR A 227 -9.16 11.26 1.09
N PHE A 228 -7.87 11.51 0.93
CA PHE A 228 -7.15 11.14 -0.29
C PHE A 228 -5.79 10.52 0.03
N MET A 229 -5.29 9.72 -0.89
CA MET A 229 -3.90 9.28 -0.94
C MET A 229 -3.39 9.36 -2.38
N ILE A 230 -2.20 9.93 -2.53
CA ILE A 230 -1.43 9.90 -3.77
C ILE A 230 -0.20 9.02 -3.51
N LYS A 231 0.02 8.05 -4.38
CA LYS A 231 1.16 7.13 -4.33
C LYS A 231 1.96 7.23 -5.63
N GLU A 232 3.26 7.47 -5.50
CA GLU A 232 4.17 7.68 -6.61
C GLU A 232 5.44 6.83 -6.47
N ASP A 233 5.77 6.06 -7.52
CA ASP A 233 6.99 5.23 -7.61
C ASP A 233 7.96 5.71 -8.70
N PHE A 234 7.62 6.78 -9.43
CA PHE A 234 8.35 7.37 -10.56
C PHE A 234 8.53 6.45 -11.78
N LYS A 235 7.98 5.25 -11.76
CA LYS A 235 8.08 4.26 -12.85
C LYS A 235 6.72 3.87 -13.41
N GLY A 236 5.77 3.52 -12.55
CA GLY A 236 4.40 3.20 -12.89
C GLY A 236 3.49 4.44 -12.96
N PRO A 237 2.19 4.28 -13.24
CA PRO A 237 1.21 5.35 -13.13
C PRO A 237 1.17 5.88 -11.69
N THR A 238 1.01 7.20 -11.50
CA THR A 238 0.72 7.75 -10.18
C THR A 238 -0.65 7.28 -9.75
N ASN A 239 -0.77 6.60 -8.61
CA ASN A 239 -2.07 6.16 -8.09
C ASN A 239 -2.67 7.23 -7.20
N VAL A 240 -3.97 7.46 -7.36
CA VAL A 240 -4.79 8.36 -6.54
C VAL A 240 -5.97 7.58 -5.97
N ASP A 241 -6.09 7.57 -4.65
CA ASP A 241 -7.24 7.04 -3.93
C ASP A 241 -8.03 8.20 -3.35
N LEU A 242 -9.30 8.31 -3.70
CA LEU A 242 -10.27 9.24 -3.13
C LEU A 242 -11.28 8.47 -2.30
N ASN A 243 -11.47 8.83 -1.04
CA ASN A 243 -12.40 8.13 -0.18
C ASN A 243 -13.37 9.10 0.50
N ALA A 244 -14.56 8.61 0.77
CA ALA A 244 -15.54 9.25 1.61
C ALA A 244 -16.07 8.26 2.64
N TYR A 245 -15.92 8.59 3.92
CA TYR A 245 -16.42 7.79 5.04
C TYR A 245 -17.48 8.56 5.81
N LEU A 246 -18.57 7.91 6.16
CA LEU A 246 -19.60 8.39 7.03
C LEU A 246 -19.55 7.63 8.37
N LEU A 247 -19.30 8.35 9.45
CA LEU A 247 -19.41 7.81 10.80
C LEU A 247 -20.85 7.99 11.30
N ILE A 248 -21.45 6.88 11.73
CA ILE A 248 -22.83 6.83 12.19
C ILE A 248 -22.83 6.55 13.69
N ASN A 249 -23.47 7.41 14.48
CA ASN A 249 -23.60 7.30 15.94
C ASN A 249 -22.27 7.03 16.67
N LYS A 250 -21.14 7.43 16.07
CA LYS A 250 -19.78 7.18 16.59
C LYS A 250 -19.45 5.69 16.76
N VAL A 251 -20.16 4.80 16.05
CA VAL A 251 -20.05 3.34 16.17
C VAL A 251 -19.71 2.67 14.84
N VAL A 252 -20.25 3.15 13.72
CA VAL A 252 -20.11 2.51 12.44
C VAL A 252 -19.55 3.48 11.42
N TRP A 253 -18.47 3.11 10.74
CA TRP A 253 -17.98 3.73 9.52
C TRP A 253 -18.50 2.98 8.31
N VAL A 254 -19.15 3.70 7.42
CA VAL A 254 -19.47 3.23 6.07
C VAL A 254 -18.70 4.09 5.10
N GLY A 255 -17.95 3.50 4.21
CA GLY A 255 -17.10 4.23 3.28
C GLY A 255 -17.17 3.71 1.86
N ALA A 256 -16.87 4.61 0.93
CA ALA A 256 -16.61 4.29 -0.46
C ALA A 256 -15.23 4.85 -0.85
N SER A 257 -14.53 4.13 -1.72
CA SER A 257 -13.23 4.52 -2.26
C SER A 257 -13.25 4.38 -3.76
N TYR A 258 -12.61 5.33 -4.45
CA TYR A 258 -12.30 5.25 -5.88
C TYR A 258 -10.80 5.35 -6.07
N ARG A 259 -10.22 4.33 -6.69
CA ARG A 259 -8.80 4.25 -7.00
C ARG A 259 -8.57 4.27 -8.49
N THR A 260 -7.65 5.12 -8.93
CA THR A 260 -7.29 5.24 -10.35
C THR A 260 -5.83 5.67 -10.50
N GLY A 261 -5.22 5.31 -11.61
CA GLY A 261 -3.98 5.92 -12.06
C GLY A 261 -4.26 7.30 -12.66
N VAL A 262 -3.34 8.25 -12.44
CA VAL A 262 -3.40 9.60 -13.00
C VAL A 262 -2.06 9.94 -13.65
N LYS A 263 -2.11 10.57 -14.80
CA LYS A 263 -0.92 11.05 -15.47
C LYS A 263 -0.68 12.53 -15.12
N PHE A 264 0.17 12.78 -14.12
CA PHE A 264 0.57 14.16 -13.79
C PHE A 264 1.68 14.68 -14.72
N TRP A 265 2.56 13.80 -15.20
CA TRP A 265 3.66 14.12 -16.13
C TRP A 265 3.96 12.92 -17.03
N ASP A 266 4.69 13.18 -18.12
CA ASP A 266 5.13 12.12 -19.02
C ASP A 266 6.24 11.28 -18.38
N LYS A 267 6.01 9.97 -18.29
CA LYS A 267 7.01 9.00 -17.87
C LYS A 267 7.46 8.19 -19.08
N THR A 268 8.77 8.21 -19.34
CA THR A 268 9.37 7.57 -20.54
C THR A 268 9.16 6.05 -20.62
N ASN A 269 8.89 5.43 -19.46
CA ASN A 269 8.74 3.97 -19.33
C ASN A 269 7.28 3.51 -19.40
N LEU A 270 6.30 4.42 -19.50
CA LEU A 270 4.90 4.06 -19.58
C LEU A 270 4.43 3.97 -21.02
N GLN A 271 3.76 2.87 -21.35
CA GLN A 271 3.11 2.69 -22.64
C GLN A 271 2.00 3.73 -22.80
N ARG A 272 1.91 4.33 -23.99
CA ARG A 272 0.80 5.24 -24.33
C ARG A 272 -0.53 4.47 -24.37
N GLY A 273 -1.57 5.01 -23.74
CA GLY A 273 -2.92 4.41 -23.76
C GLY A 273 -3.12 3.28 -22.73
N LEU A 274 -2.28 3.18 -21.69
CA LEU A 274 -2.56 2.31 -20.55
C LEU A 274 -3.91 2.68 -19.92
N ASP A 275 -4.76 1.66 -19.70
CA ASP A 275 -5.94 1.78 -18.87
C ASP A 275 -5.49 2.03 -17.42
N GLN A 276 -5.94 3.16 -16.86
CA GLN A 276 -5.54 3.61 -15.55
C GLN A 276 -6.61 3.33 -14.48
N ASN A 277 -7.76 2.77 -14.88
CA ASN A 277 -8.79 2.37 -13.93
C ASN A 277 -8.29 1.22 -13.07
N ASP A 278 -8.51 1.31 -11.75
CA ASP A 278 -8.08 0.28 -10.80
C ASP A 278 -9.30 -0.35 -10.11
N ALA A 279 -9.90 0.36 -9.14
CA ALA A 279 -10.98 -0.23 -8.35
C ALA A 279 -11.94 0.81 -7.74
N ILE A 280 -13.15 0.35 -7.48
CA ILE A 280 -14.11 1.00 -6.58
C ILE A 280 -14.27 0.08 -5.37
N SER A 281 -14.22 0.64 -4.15
CA SER A 281 -14.29 -0.16 -2.94
C SER A 281 -15.45 0.29 -2.05
N GLY A 282 -16.11 -0.69 -1.42
CA GLY A 282 -16.99 -0.49 -0.28
C GLY A 282 -16.27 -0.87 1.00
N ILE A 283 -16.39 -0.05 2.05
CA ILE A 283 -15.68 -0.22 3.31
C ILE A 283 -16.67 -0.11 4.47
N LEU A 284 -16.58 -1.04 5.40
CA LEU A 284 -17.35 -1.05 6.63
C LEU A 284 -16.40 -1.25 7.81
N GLU A 285 -16.48 -0.41 8.83
CA GLU A 285 -15.77 -0.62 10.09
C GLU A 285 -16.72 -0.40 11.26
N VAL A 286 -16.74 -1.33 12.21
CA VAL A 286 -17.64 -1.34 13.35
C VAL A 286 -16.87 -1.33 14.65
N PHE A 287 -17.17 -0.41 15.54
CA PHE A 287 -16.72 -0.41 16.93
C PHE A 287 -17.63 -1.35 17.74
N ILE A 288 -17.16 -2.57 17.99
CA ILE A 288 -17.86 -3.52 18.87
C ILE A 288 -17.93 -2.98 20.30
N ASN A 289 -16.88 -2.32 20.72
CA ASN A 289 -16.80 -1.54 21.95
C ASN A 289 -15.73 -0.43 21.78
N PRO A 290 -15.55 0.49 22.75
CA PRO A 290 -14.58 1.57 22.64
C PRO A 290 -13.12 1.15 22.37
N ARG A 291 -12.77 -0.11 22.58
CA ARG A 291 -11.40 -0.62 22.43
C ARG A 291 -11.21 -1.52 21.22
N PHE A 292 -12.30 -2.08 20.70
CA PHE A 292 -12.24 -3.14 19.72
C PHE A 292 -13.02 -2.78 18.46
N ARG A 293 -12.37 -2.86 17.30
CA ARG A 293 -12.95 -2.59 15.98
C ARG A 293 -12.73 -3.76 15.06
N ILE A 294 -13.68 -3.98 14.19
CA ILE A 294 -13.58 -4.91 13.06
C ILE A 294 -13.90 -4.14 11.79
N GLY A 295 -13.06 -4.29 10.78
CA GLY A 295 -13.23 -3.70 9.46
C GLY A 295 -13.31 -4.76 8.38
N TYR A 296 -14.07 -4.45 7.34
CA TYR A 296 -14.15 -5.22 6.11
C TYR A 296 -14.19 -4.28 4.92
N SER A 297 -13.46 -4.60 3.86
CA SER A 297 -13.62 -3.94 2.57
C SER A 297 -13.69 -4.94 1.43
N TYR A 298 -14.42 -4.54 0.40
CA TYR A 298 -14.50 -5.23 -0.87
C TYR A 298 -14.13 -4.27 -2.00
N ASP A 299 -13.15 -4.65 -2.83
CA ASP A 299 -12.75 -3.88 -4.00
C ASP A 299 -13.28 -4.56 -5.27
N TYR A 300 -14.10 -3.84 -6.00
CA TYR A 300 -14.52 -4.20 -7.34
C TYR A 300 -13.51 -3.59 -8.34
N THR A 301 -12.82 -4.44 -9.07
CA THR A 301 -11.84 -4.00 -10.09
C THR A 301 -12.55 -3.45 -11.30
N THR A 302 -12.13 -2.26 -11.74
CA THR A 302 -12.72 -1.54 -12.88
C THR A 302 -11.88 -1.64 -14.16
N SER A 303 -10.67 -2.19 -14.08
CA SER A 303 -9.81 -2.46 -15.22
C SER A 303 -10.22 -3.74 -15.96
N LYS A 304 -9.57 -4.03 -17.08
CA LYS A 304 -9.78 -5.26 -17.89
C LYS A 304 -9.58 -6.55 -17.09
N LEU A 305 -8.90 -6.48 -15.95
CA LEU A 305 -8.70 -7.61 -15.04
C LEU A 305 -10.01 -8.08 -14.40
N SER A 306 -11.06 -7.26 -14.37
CA SER A 306 -12.38 -7.60 -13.83
C SER A 306 -13.00 -8.87 -14.43
N ASN A 307 -12.67 -9.19 -15.69
CA ASN A 307 -13.18 -10.37 -16.38
C ASN A 307 -12.55 -11.69 -15.89
N TYR A 308 -11.49 -11.65 -15.10
CA TYR A 308 -10.68 -12.81 -14.72
C TYR A 308 -10.67 -13.08 -13.20
N GLN A 309 -11.33 -12.24 -12.40
CA GLN A 309 -11.29 -12.31 -10.94
C GLN A 309 -12.60 -11.83 -10.32
N GLN A 310 -12.80 -12.12 -9.04
CA GLN A 310 -14.03 -11.86 -8.28
C GLN A 310 -13.87 -10.72 -7.25
N GLY A 311 -12.96 -9.78 -7.49
CA GLY A 311 -12.68 -8.68 -6.58
C GLY A 311 -11.58 -8.99 -5.56
N SER A 312 -11.42 -8.08 -4.61
CA SER A 312 -10.45 -8.23 -3.51
C SER A 312 -11.14 -7.98 -2.18
N HIS A 313 -10.73 -8.73 -1.17
CA HIS A 313 -11.29 -8.65 0.18
C HIS A 313 -10.20 -8.26 1.17
N GLU A 314 -10.50 -7.38 2.11
CA GLU A 314 -9.63 -7.05 3.22
C GLU A 314 -10.42 -7.06 4.52
N VAL A 315 -9.93 -7.79 5.52
CA VAL A 315 -10.46 -7.84 6.87
C VAL A 315 -9.45 -7.22 7.82
N SER A 316 -9.90 -6.40 8.75
CA SER A 316 -9.05 -5.81 9.77
C SER A 316 -9.64 -5.96 11.16
N VAL A 317 -8.75 -6.00 12.15
CA VAL A 317 -9.09 -5.99 13.56
C VAL A 317 -8.16 -5.00 14.25
N SER A 318 -8.73 -4.14 15.10
CA SER A 318 -7.96 -3.18 15.88
C SER A 318 -8.35 -3.25 17.34
N PHE A 319 -7.34 -3.24 18.21
CA PHE A 319 -7.53 -3.21 19.65
C PHE A 319 -6.72 -2.05 20.24
N SER A 320 -7.40 -1.14 20.98
CA SER A 320 -6.78 -0.01 21.67
C SER A 320 -6.86 -0.16 23.18
N LEU A 321 -5.70 -0.07 23.83
CA LEU A 321 -5.61 0.07 25.28
C LEU A 321 -5.84 1.54 25.63
N GLN A 322 -7.09 1.92 25.87
CA GLN A 322 -7.43 3.28 26.25
C GLN A 322 -6.92 3.63 27.64
N GLY A 323 -6.23 4.77 27.72
CA GLY A 323 -6.09 5.50 28.98
C GLY A 323 -7.46 6.00 29.49
N LYS A 324 -7.52 6.52 30.74
CA LYS A 324 -8.75 7.01 31.41
C LYS A 324 -9.32 8.32 30.80
N ARG A 325 -9.19 8.55 29.48
CA ARG A 325 -9.58 9.83 28.84
C ARG A 325 -10.88 9.69 28.07
N GLU A 326 -11.72 10.74 28.15
CA GLU A 326 -12.88 10.89 27.26
C GLU A 326 -12.42 11.01 25.81
N ARG A 327 -13.10 10.31 24.90
CA ARG A 327 -12.86 10.43 23.46
C ARG A 327 -13.31 11.82 22.99
N VAL A 328 -12.37 12.62 22.56
CA VAL A 328 -12.66 13.85 21.83
C VAL A 328 -12.89 13.48 20.37
N LEU A 329 -13.95 13.98 19.76
CA LEU A 329 -14.21 13.78 18.33
C LEU A 329 -13.09 14.43 17.53
N SER A 330 -12.23 13.64 16.95
CA SER A 330 -11.07 14.09 16.16
C SER A 330 -10.67 12.98 15.21
N PRO A 331 -10.05 13.29 14.04
CA PRO A 331 -9.53 12.27 13.14
C PRO A 331 -8.60 11.24 13.79
N ARG A 332 -8.06 11.55 14.97
CA ARG A 332 -7.16 10.66 15.74
C ARG A 332 -7.84 9.42 16.30
N TYR A 333 -9.11 9.53 16.63
CA TYR A 333 -9.81 8.47 17.35
C TYR A 333 -10.60 7.53 16.43
N PHE A 334 -10.56 7.81 15.12
CA PHE A 334 -11.34 7.08 14.13
C PHE A 334 -10.49 6.62 12.94
#